data_0ed1eaef815c8f69d4ef9bc626be131a
#
_entry.id   0ed1eaef815c8f69d4ef9bc626be131a
#
_cell.length_a   1.000
_cell.length_b   1.000
_cell.length_c   1.000
_cell.angle_alpha   90.00
_cell.angle_beta   90.00
_cell.angle_gamma   90.00
#
_symmetry.space_group_name_H-M   'P 1'
#
loop_
_entity.id
_entity.type
_entity.pdbx_description
1 polymer ?
#
loop_
_entity_poly.entity_id
_entity_poly.type
_entity_poly.pdbx_seq_one_letter_code
_entity_poly.pdbx_strand_id
1 'polypeptide(L)'
;MVDIARDPRWGRIAEGFGEDPYLASTMGSAVVRGFQGKDLNDITSVAACGKHYVGYGATEGGRDYNTTLIPENTLRDIYLPPF
;
A
#
# COMPACT_ATOMS: atom_id res chain seq x y z
N MET A 1 -1.95 4.55 -2.59
CA MET A 1 -2.20 3.16 -2.15
C MET A 1 -0.86 2.49 -1.92
N VAL A 2 -0.70 1.79 -0.80
CA VAL A 2 0.57 1.12 -0.43
C VAL A 2 0.41 -0.40 -0.25
N ASP A 3 -0.64 -0.96 -0.82
CA ASP A 3 -0.87 -2.40 -0.82
C ASP A 3 0.22 -3.14 -1.59
N ILE A 4 0.77 -4.18 -0.98
CA ILE A 4 1.71 -5.08 -1.63
C ILE A 4 0.93 -6.07 -2.49
N ALA A 5 1.23 -6.10 -3.78
CA ALA A 5 0.60 -7.03 -4.72
C ALA A 5 1.24 -8.41 -4.62
N ARG A 6 0.42 -9.47 -4.49
CA ARG A 6 0.87 -10.86 -4.48
C ARG A 6 0.63 -11.57 -5.80
N ASP A 7 -0.47 -11.27 -6.46
CA ASP A 7 -0.87 -11.92 -7.71
C ASP A 7 -0.98 -10.89 -8.85
N PRO A 8 -0.29 -11.09 -9.97
CA PRO A 8 -0.30 -10.13 -11.08
C PRO A 8 -1.67 -9.98 -11.75
N ARG A 9 -2.61 -10.89 -11.49
CA ARG A 9 -3.98 -10.80 -12.02
C ARG A 9 -4.89 -9.87 -11.23
N TRP A 10 -4.43 -9.40 -10.05
CA TRP A 10 -5.22 -8.46 -9.27
C TRP A 10 -5.45 -7.15 -10.02
N GLY A 11 -6.73 -6.78 -10.21
CA GLY A 11 -7.12 -5.67 -11.07
C GLY A 11 -6.64 -4.29 -10.62
N ARG A 12 -6.26 -4.14 -9.33
CA ARG A 12 -5.74 -2.88 -8.78
C ARG A 12 -4.21 -2.81 -8.68
N ILE A 13 -3.51 -3.78 -9.24
CA ILE A 13 -2.04 -3.85 -9.16
C ILE A 13 -1.37 -2.57 -9.70
N ALA A 14 -1.95 -1.96 -10.72
CA ALA A 14 -1.43 -0.74 -11.35
C ALA A 14 -1.50 0.51 -10.45
N GLU A 15 -2.26 0.48 -9.36
CA GLU A 15 -2.39 1.59 -8.42
C GLU A 15 -1.32 1.59 -7.33
N GLY A 16 -0.59 0.50 -7.17
CA GLY A 16 0.43 0.30 -6.14
C GLY A 16 1.86 0.43 -6.65
N PHE A 17 2.81 0.08 -5.80
CA PHE A 17 4.23 0.12 -6.08
C PHE A 17 4.84 -1.29 -6.29
N GLY A 18 3.98 -2.28 -6.54
CA GLY A 18 4.40 -3.65 -6.82
C GLY A 18 4.47 -4.56 -5.58
N GLU A 19 5.41 -5.49 -5.60
CA GLU A 19 5.51 -6.57 -4.61
C GLU A 19 6.60 -6.36 -3.55
N ASP A 20 7.49 -5.38 -3.75
CA ASP A 20 8.62 -5.11 -2.86
C ASP A 20 8.20 -4.18 -1.71
N PRO A 21 8.21 -4.64 -0.44
CA PRO A 21 7.83 -3.82 0.71
C PRO A 21 8.76 -2.63 0.93
N TYR A 22 10.05 -2.74 0.62
CA TYR A 22 10.99 -1.63 0.73
C TYR A 22 10.67 -0.51 -0.27
N LEU A 23 10.45 -0.89 -1.52
CA LEU A 23 10.07 0.07 -2.57
C LEU A 23 8.73 0.74 -2.23
N ALA A 24 7.72 -0.04 -1.84
CA ALA A 24 6.41 0.47 -1.48
C ALA A 24 6.49 1.44 -0.29
N SER A 25 7.29 1.15 0.73
CA SER A 25 7.51 2.03 1.89
C SER A 25 8.17 3.34 1.47
N THR A 26 9.21 3.26 0.65
CA THR A 26 9.97 4.43 0.17
C THR A 26 9.09 5.34 -0.69
N MET A 27 8.38 4.77 -1.65
CA MET A 27 7.50 5.50 -2.56
C MET A 27 6.26 6.05 -1.82
N GLY A 28 5.67 5.26 -0.92
CA GLY A 28 4.56 5.70 -0.07
C GLY A 28 4.93 6.92 0.76
N SER A 29 6.08 6.89 1.42
CA SER A 29 6.62 8.02 2.18
C SER A 29 6.86 9.26 1.31
N ALA A 30 7.36 9.08 0.09
CA ALA A 30 7.56 10.18 -0.85
C ALA A 30 6.23 10.82 -1.27
N VAL A 31 5.21 10.00 -1.56
CA VAL A 31 3.86 10.48 -1.91
C VAL A 31 3.22 11.25 -0.75
N VAL A 32 3.34 10.73 0.48
CA VAL A 32 2.83 11.42 1.68
C VAL A 32 3.48 12.80 1.79
N ARG A 33 4.80 12.88 1.69
CA ARG A 33 5.51 14.17 1.73
C ARG A 33 5.11 15.11 0.59
N GLY A 34 4.86 14.56 -0.60
CA GLY A 34 4.43 15.34 -1.76
C GLY A 34 3.03 15.95 -1.56
N PHE A 35 2.08 15.17 -1.04
CA PHE A 35 0.72 15.65 -0.78
C PHE A 35 0.64 16.61 0.40
N GLN A 36 1.34 16.32 1.49
CA GLN A 36 1.25 17.10 2.73
C GLN A 36 2.17 18.33 2.75
N GLY A 37 3.19 18.34 1.91
CA GLY A 37 4.13 19.45 1.87
C GLY A 37 4.87 19.63 3.20
N LYS A 38 5.25 20.87 3.49
CA LYS A 38 5.95 21.24 4.73
C LYS A 38 5.01 21.65 5.86
N ASP A 39 3.81 22.12 5.53
CA ASP A 39 2.81 22.59 6.47
C ASP A 39 1.42 22.20 6.01
N LEU A 40 0.70 21.45 6.84
CA LEU A 40 -0.67 21.03 6.55
C LEU A 40 -1.68 22.18 6.56
N ASN A 41 -1.32 23.34 7.10
CA ASN A 41 -2.15 24.54 7.04
C ASN A 41 -2.03 25.29 5.70
N ASP A 42 -1.06 24.93 4.86
CA ASP A 42 -0.96 25.50 3.52
C ASP A 42 -2.15 25.10 2.67
N ILE A 43 -2.74 26.08 1.96
CA ILE A 43 -3.93 25.84 1.11
C ILE A 43 -3.65 24.87 -0.05
N THR A 44 -2.39 24.60 -0.36
CA THR A 44 -1.97 23.64 -1.38
C THR A 44 -1.74 22.22 -0.81
N SER A 45 -1.80 22.06 0.51
CA SER A 45 -1.58 20.79 1.18
C SER A 45 -2.84 19.92 1.14
N VAL A 46 -2.62 18.61 1.00
CA VAL A 46 -3.69 17.59 1.06
C VAL A 46 -3.28 16.53 2.06
N ALA A 47 -4.16 16.20 2.99
CA ALA A 47 -3.93 15.10 3.93
C ALA A 47 -3.83 13.79 3.17
N ALA A 48 -2.71 13.08 3.34
CA ALA A 48 -2.51 11.77 2.75
C ALA A 48 -3.20 10.68 3.58
N CYS A 49 -3.70 9.65 2.89
CA CYS A 49 -4.28 8.47 3.52
C CYS A 49 -3.55 7.22 3.05
N GLY A 50 -2.83 6.56 3.96
CA GLY A 50 -2.26 5.24 3.71
C GLY A 50 -3.36 4.18 3.69
N LYS A 51 -3.49 3.44 2.58
CA LYS A 51 -4.52 2.42 2.42
C LYS A 51 -4.09 1.28 1.48
N HIS A 52 -4.70 0.10 1.60
CA HIS A 52 -5.80 -0.29 2.51
C HIS A 52 -5.25 -1.19 3.62
N TYR A 53 -5.39 -0.80 4.84
CA TYR A 53 -4.86 -1.52 5.98
C TYR A 53 -5.68 -2.79 6.27
N VAL A 54 -5.14 -4.01 6.14
CA VAL A 54 -3.86 -4.40 5.55
C VAL A 54 -4.03 -5.73 4.82
N GLY A 55 -3.24 -5.96 3.76
CA GLY A 55 -3.23 -7.22 3.01
C GLY A 55 -4.20 -7.30 1.83
N TYR A 56 -4.81 -6.20 1.43
CA TYR A 56 -5.78 -6.16 0.32
C TYR A 56 -5.19 -6.65 -1.00
N GLY A 57 -3.92 -6.38 -1.28
CA GLY A 57 -3.23 -6.84 -2.48
C GLY A 57 -2.85 -8.34 -2.47
N ALA A 58 -3.09 -9.04 -1.35
CA ALA A 58 -2.79 -10.46 -1.18
C ALA A 58 -4.00 -11.38 -1.39
N THR A 59 -5.05 -10.87 -1.98
CA THR A 59 -6.29 -11.61 -2.23
C THR A 59 -6.08 -12.87 -3.05
N GLU A 60 -6.76 -13.95 -2.69
CA GLU A 60 -6.61 -15.26 -3.31
C GLU A 60 -6.95 -15.25 -4.80
N GLY A 61 -5.98 -15.74 -5.62
CA GLY A 61 -6.12 -15.79 -7.07
C GLY A 61 -6.19 -14.42 -7.74
N GLY A 62 -5.81 -13.33 -7.05
CA GLY A 62 -5.92 -11.97 -7.55
C GLY A 62 -7.38 -11.48 -7.70
N ARG A 63 -8.33 -12.20 -7.13
CA ARG A 63 -9.76 -11.84 -7.22
C ARG A 63 -10.09 -10.77 -6.20
N ASP A 64 -10.52 -9.62 -6.69
CA ASP A 64 -10.83 -8.48 -5.87
C ASP A 64 -11.87 -8.81 -4.78
N TYR A 65 -11.63 -8.35 -3.54
CA TYR A 65 -12.42 -8.66 -2.35
C TYR A 65 -12.53 -10.15 -1.97
N ASN A 66 -11.73 -11.03 -2.57
CA ASN A 66 -11.71 -12.42 -2.15
C ASN A 66 -10.96 -12.59 -0.83
N THR A 67 -11.05 -13.78 -0.24
CA THR A 67 -10.35 -14.15 0.99
C THR A 67 -8.85 -13.86 0.87
N THR A 68 -8.28 -13.36 1.96
CA THR A 68 -6.85 -13.12 2.08
C THR A 68 -6.31 -13.95 3.24
N LEU A 69 -5.44 -14.90 2.93
CA LEU A 69 -4.79 -15.75 3.93
C LEU A 69 -3.31 -15.38 4.02
N ILE A 70 -2.93 -14.76 5.14
CA ILE A 70 -1.57 -14.29 5.39
C ILE A 70 -1.13 -14.77 6.78
N PRO A 71 -0.08 -15.60 6.89
CA PRO A 71 0.53 -15.93 8.17
C PRO A 71 1.07 -14.67 8.87
N GLU A 72 1.06 -14.64 10.19
CA GLU A 72 1.42 -13.44 10.96
C GLU A 72 2.85 -12.95 10.67
N ASN A 73 3.83 -13.85 10.55
CA ASN A 73 5.19 -13.47 10.18
C ASN A 73 5.24 -12.78 8.82
N THR A 74 4.57 -13.34 7.82
CA THR A 74 4.48 -12.74 6.47
C THR A 74 3.77 -11.39 6.49
N LEU A 75 2.73 -11.26 7.32
CA LEU A 75 2.02 -9.99 7.50
C LEU A 75 2.98 -8.91 8.03
N ARG A 76 3.79 -9.24 9.03
CA ARG A 76 4.75 -8.32 9.65
C ARG A 76 5.92 -7.97 8.75
N ASP A 77 6.40 -8.94 7.98
CA ASP A 77 7.61 -8.76 7.19
C ASP A 77 7.36 -8.10 5.82
N ILE A 78 6.16 -8.28 5.27
CA ILE A 78 5.85 -7.88 3.90
C ILE A 78 4.73 -6.82 3.84
N TYR A 79 3.59 -7.06 4.50
CA TYR A 79 2.40 -6.24 4.27
C TYR A 79 2.28 -5.04 5.22
N LEU A 80 2.83 -5.12 6.42
CA LEU A 80 2.81 -4.01 7.38
C LEU A 80 3.87 -2.92 7.12
N PRO A 81 5.10 -3.23 6.63
CA PRO A 81 6.14 -2.22 6.53
C PRO A 81 5.79 -0.94 5.74
N PRO A 82 4.96 -0.98 4.68
CA PRO A 82 4.57 0.23 3.97
C PRO A 82 3.66 1.20 4.74
N PHE A 83 3.04 0.73 5.86
CA PHE A 83 2.17 1.54 6.71
C PHE A 83 2.90 2.14 7.90
#